data_c2637899d477331442b57c94557b12c6
#
_entry.id   c2637899d477331442b57c94557b12c6
#
_cell.length_a   1.000
_cell.length_b   1.000
_cell.length_c   1.000
_cell.angle_alpha   90.00
_cell.angle_beta   90.00
_cell.angle_gamma   90.00
#
_symmetry.space_group_name_H-M   'P 1'
#
loop_
_entity.id
_entity.type
_entity.pdbx_description
1 polymer ?
#
loop_
_entity_poly.entity_id
_entity_poly.type
_entity_poly.pdbx_seq_one_letter_code
_entity_poly.pdbx_strand_id
1 'polypeptide(L)'
;MRRSDQRRDAVFACYQRDVTGHPLDELIPDDAKPFTRELAEGVEEHREELDEAIARHATGWSLDRIAPLDRNVMRIALYEIAYRDDVPTEVAIDEAIELAKEYCGADAPGFVNGVLGAAVREREAVGQQEATESS
;
A
#
# COMPACT_ATOMS: atom_id res chain seq x y z
N MET A 1 -20.70 1.60 4.44
CA MET A 1 -19.62 0.79 3.80
C MET A 1 -18.43 0.71 4.75
N ARG A 2 -17.93 -0.50 5.00
CA ARG A 2 -16.81 -0.70 5.92
C ARG A 2 -15.50 -0.18 5.30
N ARG A 3 -14.53 0.14 6.14
CA ARG A 3 -13.22 0.57 5.66
C ARG A 3 -12.50 -0.49 4.83
N SER A 4 -12.71 -1.78 5.12
CA SER A 4 -12.17 -2.88 4.32
C SER A 4 -12.65 -2.79 2.87
N ASP A 5 -13.93 -2.50 2.66
CA ASP A 5 -14.51 -2.36 1.32
C ASP A 5 -13.98 -1.11 0.61
N GLN A 6 -13.83 -0.02 1.35
CA GLN A 6 -13.28 1.23 0.82
C GLN A 6 -11.81 1.06 0.42
N ARG A 7 -11.05 0.30 1.20
CA ARG A 7 -9.66 -0.03 0.91
C ARG A 7 -9.55 -0.82 -0.38
N ARG A 8 -10.40 -1.83 -0.52
CA ARG A 8 -10.46 -2.64 -1.74
C ARG A 8 -10.73 -1.77 -2.97
N ASP A 9 -11.70 -0.87 -2.87
CA ASP A 9 -12.05 0.03 -3.97
C ASP A 9 -10.87 0.94 -4.34
N ALA A 10 -10.12 1.42 -3.35
CA ALA A 10 -8.92 2.21 -3.60
C ALA A 10 -7.84 1.39 -4.31
N VAL A 11 -7.62 0.14 -3.89
CA VAL A 11 -6.67 -0.76 -4.55
C VAL A 11 -7.04 -0.96 -6.01
N PHE A 12 -8.31 -1.19 -6.31
CA PHE A 12 -8.77 -1.41 -7.68
C PHE A 12 -8.62 -0.16 -8.55
N ALA A 13 -8.89 1.03 -7.99
CA ALA A 13 -8.68 2.28 -8.73
C ALA A 13 -7.19 2.47 -9.08
N CYS A 14 -6.32 2.25 -8.12
CA CYS A 14 -4.87 2.34 -8.34
C CYS A 14 -4.37 1.27 -9.31
N TYR A 15 -4.93 0.08 -9.24
CA TYR A 15 -4.62 -1.00 -10.18
C TYR A 15 -4.99 -0.60 -11.60
N GLN A 16 -6.20 -0.08 -11.82
CA GLN A 16 -6.64 0.37 -13.14
C GLN A 16 -5.77 1.50 -13.66
N ARG A 17 -5.40 2.45 -12.79
CA ARG A 17 -4.47 3.53 -13.13
C ARG A 17 -3.14 2.96 -13.63
N ASP A 18 -2.63 1.95 -12.94
CA ASP A 18 -1.33 1.35 -13.23
C ASP A 18 -1.36 0.62 -14.59
N VAL A 19 -2.40 -0.16 -14.87
CA VAL A 19 -2.44 -0.99 -16.07
C VAL A 19 -2.98 -0.26 -17.32
N THR A 20 -3.82 0.76 -17.16
CA THR A 20 -4.42 1.47 -18.31
C THR A 20 -3.73 2.78 -18.62
N GLY A 21 -3.05 3.40 -17.65
CA GLY A 21 -2.48 4.73 -17.79
C GLY A 21 -3.50 5.85 -17.75
N HIS A 22 -4.80 5.55 -17.54
CA HIS A 22 -5.81 6.60 -17.41
C HIS A 22 -5.61 7.40 -16.13
N PRO A 23 -5.92 8.70 -16.13
CA PRO A 23 -5.81 9.52 -14.93
C PRO A 23 -6.69 8.96 -13.81
N LEU A 24 -6.20 9.03 -12.57
CA LEU A 24 -6.90 8.48 -11.41
C LEU A 24 -8.28 9.09 -11.21
N ASP A 25 -8.42 10.40 -11.44
CA ASP A 25 -9.69 11.10 -11.28
C ASP A 25 -10.80 10.60 -12.22
N GLU A 26 -10.42 10.00 -13.36
CA GLU A 26 -11.38 9.35 -14.25
C GLU A 26 -11.80 7.96 -13.75
N LEU A 27 -10.99 7.36 -12.89
CA LEU A 27 -11.19 5.98 -12.42
C LEU A 27 -11.90 5.91 -11.07
N ILE A 28 -11.87 6.97 -10.29
CA ILE A 28 -12.56 7.03 -9.01
C ILE A 28 -13.98 7.52 -9.26
N PRO A 29 -15.03 6.75 -8.88
CA PRO A 29 -16.41 7.20 -9.04
C PRO A 29 -16.67 8.49 -8.27
N ASP A 30 -17.55 9.35 -8.80
CA ASP A 30 -17.92 10.61 -8.14
C ASP A 30 -18.52 10.39 -6.76
N ASP A 31 -19.20 9.25 -6.56
CA ASP A 31 -19.81 8.89 -5.29
C ASP A 31 -18.91 8.05 -4.39
N ALA A 32 -17.64 7.94 -4.72
CA ALA A 32 -16.69 7.18 -3.89
C ALA A 32 -16.63 7.76 -2.48
N LYS A 33 -16.51 6.87 -1.50
CA LYS A 33 -16.41 7.27 -0.10
C LYS A 33 -15.10 8.04 0.15
N PRO A 34 -15.10 8.96 1.13
CA PRO A 34 -13.91 9.77 1.40
C PRO A 34 -12.65 8.94 1.66
N PHE A 35 -12.74 7.86 2.39
CA PHE A 35 -11.57 7.03 2.70
C PHE A 35 -10.98 6.40 1.43
N THR A 36 -11.83 5.90 0.52
CA THR A 36 -11.40 5.38 -0.79
C THR A 36 -10.62 6.44 -1.56
N ARG A 37 -11.18 7.65 -1.64
CA ARG A 37 -10.58 8.76 -2.40
C ARG A 37 -9.26 9.18 -1.77
N GLU A 38 -9.22 9.34 -0.47
CA GLU A 38 -8.01 9.74 0.25
C GLU A 38 -6.87 8.75 0.06
N LEU A 39 -7.17 7.45 0.13
CA LEU A 39 -6.15 6.42 -0.07
C LEU A 39 -5.63 6.43 -1.51
N ALA A 40 -6.53 6.45 -2.49
CA ALA A 40 -6.12 6.41 -3.89
C ALA A 40 -5.32 7.65 -4.29
N GLU A 41 -5.78 8.83 -3.90
CA GLU A 41 -5.08 10.09 -4.18
C GLU A 41 -3.75 10.17 -3.44
N GLY A 42 -3.70 9.68 -2.19
CA GLY A 42 -2.48 9.64 -1.41
C GLY A 42 -1.42 8.75 -2.04
N VAL A 43 -1.82 7.58 -2.54
CA VAL A 43 -0.91 6.68 -3.25
C VAL A 43 -0.37 7.36 -4.51
N GLU A 44 -1.23 8.02 -5.29
CA GLU A 44 -0.80 8.71 -6.51
C GLU A 44 0.22 9.82 -6.18
N GLU A 45 -0.04 10.60 -5.14
CA GLU A 45 0.84 11.68 -4.71
C GLU A 45 2.19 11.18 -4.23
N HIS A 46 2.23 10.05 -3.53
CA HIS A 46 3.44 9.50 -2.91
C HIS A 46 3.98 8.26 -3.64
N ARG A 47 3.55 8.04 -4.87
CA ARG A 47 3.84 6.82 -5.62
C ARG A 47 5.31 6.47 -5.68
N GLU A 48 6.16 7.44 -5.99
CA GLU A 48 7.60 7.23 -6.13
C GLU A 48 8.22 6.76 -4.82
N GLU A 49 7.88 7.40 -3.72
CA GLU A 49 8.33 7.03 -2.39
C GLU A 49 7.88 5.61 -2.01
N LEU A 50 6.62 5.30 -2.28
CA LEU A 50 6.06 3.99 -1.96
C LEU A 50 6.72 2.89 -2.80
N ASP A 51 6.96 3.15 -4.06
CA ASP A 51 7.62 2.22 -4.97
C ASP A 51 9.07 1.93 -4.55
N GLU A 52 9.78 2.95 -4.08
CA GLU A 52 11.13 2.78 -3.54
C GLU A 52 11.14 1.87 -2.32
N ALA A 53 10.15 2.02 -1.43
CA ALA A 53 10.03 1.16 -0.25
C ALA A 53 9.75 -0.29 -0.65
N ILE A 54 8.86 -0.52 -1.61
CA ILE A 54 8.58 -1.86 -2.10
C ILE A 54 9.84 -2.48 -2.72
N ALA A 55 10.50 -1.75 -3.62
CA ALA A 55 11.70 -2.25 -4.30
C ALA A 55 12.82 -2.59 -3.32
N ARG A 56 12.97 -1.79 -2.27
CA ARG A 56 14.00 -2.00 -1.25
C ARG A 56 13.81 -3.29 -0.48
N HIS A 57 12.55 -3.70 -0.27
CA HIS A 57 12.22 -4.85 0.57
C HIS A 57 11.75 -6.09 -0.21
N ALA A 58 11.51 -5.97 -1.50
CA ALA A 58 11.13 -7.08 -2.36
C ALA A 58 12.39 -7.76 -2.92
N THR A 59 13.12 -8.44 -2.04
CA THR A 59 14.42 -9.03 -2.37
C THR A 59 14.31 -9.96 -3.57
N GLY A 60 15.13 -9.71 -4.60
CA GLY A 60 15.17 -10.54 -5.79
C GLY A 60 14.11 -10.18 -6.83
N TRP A 61 13.26 -9.20 -6.58
CA TRP A 61 12.20 -8.79 -7.50
C TRP A 61 12.31 -7.32 -7.85
N SER A 62 12.33 -7.01 -9.14
CA SER A 62 12.17 -5.63 -9.58
C SER A 62 10.67 -5.28 -9.54
N LEU A 63 10.37 -3.99 -9.35
CA LEU A 63 8.99 -3.54 -9.22
C LEU A 63 8.10 -3.95 -10.38
N ASP A 64 8.61 -3.87 -11.61
CA ASP A 64 7.87 -4.21 -12.82
C ASP A 64 7.58 -5.71 -12.97
N ARG A 65 8.26 -6.57 -12.20
CA ARG A 65 8.00 -8.01 -12.17
C ARG A 65 6.98 -8.40 -11.13
N ILE A 66 6.65 -7.49 -10.21
CA ILE A 66 5.61 -7.72 -9.22
C ILE A 66 4.27 -7.51 -9.92
N ALA A 67 3.33 -8.45 -9.74
CA ALA A 67 2.01 -8.33 -10.36
C ALA A 67 1.36 -6.99 -9.99
N PRO A 68 0.73 -6.29 -10.95
CA PRO A 68 0.17 -4.96 -10.68
C PRO A 68 -0.80 -4.90 -9.51
N LEU A 69 -1.61 -5.94 -9.30
CA LEU A 69 -2.54 -5.96 -8.17
C LEU A 69 -1.80 -6.06 -6.85
N ASP A 70 -0.79 -6.93 -6.78
CA ASP A 70 0.05 -7.08 -5.59
C ASP A 70 0.77 -5.78 -5.25
N ARG A 71 1.32 -5.10 -6.26
CA ARG A 71 1.96 -3.78 -6.08
C ARG A 71 1.02 -2.80 -5.44
N ASN A 72 -0.22 -2.73 -5.93
CA ASN A 72 -1.17 -1.74 -5.47
C ASN A 72 -1.73 -2.06 -4.08
N VAL A 73 -1.86 -3.33 -3.73
CA VAL A 73 -2.16 -3.74 -2.36
C VAL A 73 -1.09 -3.21 -1.41
N MET A 74 0.18 -3.39 -1.77
CA MET A 74 1.30 -2.92 -0.95
C MET A 74 1.40 -1.40 -0.90
N ARG A 75 1.17 -0.71 -2.01
CA ARG A 75 1.16 0.76 -2.04
C ARG A 75 0.13 1.34 -1.08
N ILE A 76 -1.09 0.80 -1.10
CA ILE A 76 -2.16 1.26 -0.21
C ILE A 76 -1.77 1.05 1.26
N ALA A 77 -1.27 -0.15 1.60
CA ALA A 77 -0.88 -0.44 2.98
C ALA A 77 0.26 0.46 3.46
N LEU A 78 1.29 0.65 2.63
CA LEU A 78 2.41 1.51 2.97
C LEU A 78 1.99 2.97 3.14
N TYR A 79 1.06 3.44 2.30
CA TYR A 79 0.50 4.77 2.46
C TYR A 79 -0.20 4.92 3.82
N GLU A 80 -1.04 3.96 4.19
CA GLU A 80 -1.72 4.00 5.49
C GLU A 80 -0.72 4.02 6.64
N ILE A 81 0.30 3.17 6.57
CA ILE A 81 1.33 3.08 7.61
C ILE A 81 2.08 4.41 7.75
N ALA A 82 2.40 5.05 6.64
CA ALA A 82 3.21 6.28 6.65
C ALA A 82 2.42 7.55 6.96
N TYR A 83 1.15 7.62 6.54
CA TYR A 83 0.41 8.88 6.50
C TYR A 83 -0.94 8.86 7.21
N ARG A 84 -1.40 7.71 7.70
CA ARG A 84 -2.71 7.62 8.36
C ARG A 84 -2.55 7.19 9.82
N ASP A 85 -2.43 8.16 10.70
CA ASP A 85 -2.27 7.91 12.14
C ASP A 85 -3.49 7.24 12.76
N ASP A 86 -4.66 7.36 12.15
CA ASP A 86 -5.89 6.74 12.61
C ASP A 86 -5.99 5.24 12.26
N VAL A 87 -5.00 4.71 11.52
CA VAL A 87 -4.95 3.28 11.16
C VAL A 87 -3.75 2.64 11.86
N PRO A 88 -3.98 1.73 12.80
CA PRO A 88 -2.85 1.00 13.39
C PRO A 88 -2.08 0.20 12.34
N THR A 89 -0.76 0.14 12.49
CA THR A 89 0.13 -0.55 11.55
C THR A 89 -0.30 -2.00 11.33
N GLU A 90 -0.64 -2.72 12.40
CA GLU A 90 -1.07 -4.12 12.32
C GLU A 90 -2.35 -4.28 11.50
N VAL A 91 -3.26 -3.32 11.61
CA VAL A 91 -4.51 -3.33 10.84
C VAL A 91 -4.22 -3.15 9.36
N ALA A 92 -3.34 -2.21 9.01
CA ALA A 92 -2.96 -1.97 7.61
C ALA A 92 -2.35 -3.24 6.99
N ILE A 93 -1.47 -3.92 7.72
CA ILE A 93 -0.83 -5.16 7.25
C ILE A 93 -1.85 -6.28 7.11
N ASP A 94 -2.69 -6.50 8.12
CA ASP A 94 -3.68 -7.57 8.11
C ASP A 94 -4.68 -7.39 6.96
N GLU A 95 -5.12 -6.15 6.72
CA GLU A 95 -6.02 -5.85 5.60
C GLU A 95 -5.37 -6.12 4.25
N ALA A 96 -4.09 -5.78 4.10
CA ALA A 96 -3.34 -6.06 2.88
C ALA A 96 -3.24 -7.56 2.64
N ILE A 97 -2.96 -8.34 3.68
CA ILE A 97 -2.88 -9.79 3.59
C ILE A 97 -4.22 -10.39 3.19
N GLU A 98 -5.32 -9.91 3.77
CA GLU A 98 -6.66 -10.37 3.42
C GLU A 98 -7.00 -10.06 1.96
N LEU A 99 -6.65 -8.87 1.46
CA LEU A 99 -6.84 -8.53 0.05
C LEU A 99 -6.01 -9.44 -0.86
N ALA A 100 -4.76 -9.72 -0.46
CA ALA A 100 -3.91 -10.62 -1.23
C ALA A 100 -4.47 -12.04 -1.29
N LYS A 101 -5.02 -12.54 -0.18
CA LYS A 101 -5.67 -13.86 -0.13
C LYS A 101 -6.87 -13.93 -1.06
N GLU A 102 -7.64 -12.86 -1.11
CA GLU A 102 -8.89 -12.85 -1.88
C GLU A 102 -8.66 -12.64 -3.38
N TYR A 103 -7.72 -11.78 -3.76
CA TYR A 103 -7.59 -11.30 -5.14
C TYR A 103 -6.27 -11.61 -5.83
N CYS A 104 -5.25 -12.04 -5.11
CA CYS A 104 -3.93 -12.29 -5.66
C CYS A 104 -3.60 -13.79 -5.68
N GLY A 105 -2.45 -14.16 -6.25
CA GLY A 105 -2.03 -15.56 -6.33
C GLY A 105 -1.72 -16.18 -4.96
N ALA A 106 -1.58 -17.50 -4.94
CA ALA A 106 -1.41 -18.27 -3.70
C ALA A 106 -0.20 -17.84 -2.87
N ASP A 107 0.88 -17.40 -3.54
CA ASP A 107 2.10 -16.98 -2.85
C ASP A 107 2.10 -15.51 -2.42
N ALA A 108 1.11 -14.74 -2.88
CA ALA A 108 1.07 -13.30 -2.63
C ALA A 108 0.92 -12.93 -1.15
N PRO A 109 0.08 -13.60 -0.34
CA PRO A 109 -0.05 -13.20 1.07
C PRO A 109 1.27 -13.25 1.83
N GLY A 110 2.08 -14.29 1.63
CA GLY A 110 3.38 -14.41 2.27
C GLY A 110 4.36 -13.34 1.78
N PHE A 111 4.37 -13.09 0.48
CA PHE A 111 5.22 -12.07 -0.13
C PHE A 111 4.86 -10.67 0.41
N VAL A 112 3.58 -10.33 0.40
CA VAL A 112 3.08 -9.04 0.90
C VAL A 112 3.44 -8.87 2.37
N ASN A 113 3.21 -9.90 3.19
CA ASN A 113 3.56 -9.86 4.61
C ASN A 113 5.06 -9.60 4.81
N GLY A 114 5.90 -10.28 4.03
CA GLY A 114 7.36 -10.13 4.12
C GLY A 114 7.82 -8.71 3.79
N VAL A 115 7.32 -8.15 2.68
CA VAL A 115 7.67 -6.79 2.26
C VAL A 115 7.19 -5.76 3.27
N LEU A 116 5.93 -5.82 3.68
CA LEU A 116 5.36 -4.85 4.62
C LEU A 116 6.01 -4.95 6.00
N GLY A 117 6.25 -6.16 6.48
CA GLY A 117 6.93 -6.36 7.76
C GLY A 117 8.34 -5.77 7.76
N ALA A 118 9.10 -5.96 6.68
CA ALA A 118 10.43 -5.39 6.55
C ALA A 118 10.41 -3.87 6.50
N ALA A 119 9.45 -3.29 5.77
CA ALA A 119 9.29 -1.84 5.69
C ALA A 119 8.96 -1.23 7.06
N VAL A 120 8.11 -1.87 7.84
CA VAL A 120 7.75 -1.42 9.19
C VAL A 120 8.97 -1.47 10.11
N ARG A 121 9.74 -2.56 10.07
CA ARG A 121 10.95 -2.68 10.89
C ARG A 121 11.97 -1.59 10.55
N GLU A 122 12.12 -1.25 9.29
CA GLU A 122 13.00 -0.17 8.86
C GLU A 122 12.53 1.18 9.41
N ARG A 123 11.23 1.47 9.33
CA ARG A 123 10.67 2.70 9.87
C ARG A 123 10.87 2.81 11.38
N GLU A 124 10.67 1.73 12.10
CA GLU A 124 10.88 1.69 13.56
C GLU A 124 12.35 1.92 13.91
N ALA A 125 13.27 1.31 13.16
CA ALA A 125 14.71 1.49 13.37
C ALA A 125 15.14 2.94 13.13
N VAL A 126 14.63 3.57 12.06
CA VAL A 126 14.92 4.98 11.77
C VAL A 126 14.36 5.88 12.85
N GLY A 127 13.11 5.63 13.30
CA GLY A 127 12.51 6.39 14.38
C GLY A 127 13.29 6.30 15.68
N GLN A 128 13.77 5.11 16.04
CA GLN A 128 14.60 4.91 17.23
C GLN A 128 15.95 5.64 17.11
N GLN A 129 16.57 5.61 15.95
CA GLN A 129 17.82 6.30 15.69
C GLN A 129 17.65 7.82 15.82
N GLU A 130 16.59 8.36 15.24
CA GLU A 130 16.28 9.80 15.33
C GLU A 130 16.03 10.22 16.77
N ALA A 131 15.30 9.41 17.54
CA ALA A 131 15.03 9.68 18.94
C ALA A 131 16.33 9.68 19.77
N THR A 132 17.25 8.77 19.47
CA THR A 132 18.57 8.71 20.13
C THR A 132 19.41 9.92 19.80
N GLU A 133 19.43 10.35 18.55
CA GLU A 133 20.19 11.51 18.09
C GLU A 133 19.64 12.82 18.65
N SER A 134 18.34 12.92 18.91
CA SER A 134 17.73 14.13 19.44
C SER A 134 17.89 14.26 20.97
N SER A 135 18.32 13.22 21.64
CA SER A 135 18.57 13.29 23.07
C SER A 135 20.04 13.50 23.36
#